data_5ad77978cff96ec634c78444de96a797
#
_entry.id   5ad77978cff96ec634c78444de96a797
#
_cell.length_a   1.000
_cell.length_b   1.000
_cell.length_c   1.000
_cell.angle_alpha   90.00
_cell.angle_beta   90.00
_cell.angle_gamma   90.00
#
_symmetry.space_group_name_H-M   'P 1'
#
loop_
_entity.id
_entity.type
_entity.pdbx_description
1 polymer ?
#
loop_
_entity_poly.entity_id
_entity_poly.type
_entity_poly.pdbx_seq_one_letter_code
_entity_poly.pdbx_strand_id
1 'polypeptide(L)'
;MSLILDVHARQILDSRGNPTIEVDVITENGILGRAAVPSGASTGIHEAVELRDEDKAVYMGKGVLQAVKNVNEILAEELIGVDVFEQNAIDSLMIKLDGTENKGKIGANAILGVSLAVAKAAAQESRQPLYRYIGGVNANTLPIPMMNIVNGGSHSDAPIAFQEFMIMPAGASSFSEALRWGTEVFHNLKKILHDRGLSTAVGDEGGFAPTFEGTEDAVETILKAIEKAGYKPGKDIYLAFDCAASEFFKDGKYDYTKFEGAKGAIRSSAEQADYLASLATKYPIISIEDGMAEDDWAGWKLLTEKIGDKVQLVGDDLFVTNVKRLQQGIDTNTANSILVKVNQIGSLTETINAVSLAQNNGYTSVMSHRSGETEDVTIADLAVALNCGQIKTGSASRSDRIAKYNQLLRIEEELGASARFIGKDFKYLNKK
;
A
#
# COMPACT_ATOMS: atom_id res chain seq x y z
N MET A 1 22.36 7.80 -23.66
CA MET A 1 21.25 7.40 -24.54
C MET A 1 21.31 5.90 -24.65
N SER A 2 20.24 5.21 -24.36
CA SER A 2 20.12 3.77 -24.58
C SER A 2 18.66 3.53 -25.04
N LEU A 3 18.53 3.01 -26.26
CA LEU A 3 17.25 2.88 -26.92
C LEU A 3 16.53 1.58 -26.46
N ILE A 4 15.24 1.65 -26.33
CA ILE A 4 14.39 0.47 -26.13
C ILE A 4 14.43 -0.35 -27.44
N LEU A 5 14.85 -1.60 -27.34
CA LEU A 5 14.93 -2.55 -28.44
C LEU A 5 13.69 -3.43 -28.51
N ASP A 6 13.13 -3.82 -27.35
CA ASP A 6 11.98 -4.70 -27.28
C ASP A 6 11.16 -4.41 -26.00
N VAL A 7 9.84 -4.58 -26.10
CA VAL A 7 8.89 -4.53 -24.99
C VAL A 7 7.98 -5.75 -25.12
N HIS A 8 8.01 -6.63 -24.13
CA HIS A 8 7.26 -7.87 -24.14
C HIS A 8 6.52 -8.12 -22.84
N ALA A 9 5.24 -8.37 -22.91
CA ALA A 9 4.40 -8.73 -21.78
C ALA A 9 3.96 -10.18 -21.80
N ARG A 10 3.73 -10.73 -20.63
CA ARG A 10 3.12 -12.05 -20.41
C ARG A 10 2.17 -12.04 -19.22
N GLN A 11 1.26 -13.00 -19.25
CA GLN A 11 0.41 -13.30 -18.10
C GLN A 11 1.19 -14.18 -17.11
N ILE A 12 1.18 -13.79 -15.85
CA ILE A 12 1.68 -14.57 -14.71
C ILE A 12 0.60 -14.70 -13.64
N LEU A 13 0.87 -15.34 -12.52
CA LEU A 13 -0.07 -15.45 -11.39
C LEU A 13 0.38 -14.55 -10.22
N ASP A 14 -0.59 -13.92 -9.58
CA ASP A 14 -0.41 -13.22 -8.31
C ASP A 14 -0.42 -14.18 -7.10
N SER A 15 -0.19 -13.64 -5.90
CA SER A 15 -0.15 -14.38 -4.63
C SER A 15 -1.46 -15.08 -4.25
N ARG A 16 -2.55 -14.76 -4.94
CA ARG A 16 -3.87 -15.40 -4.79
C ARG A 16 -4.17 -16.42 -5.88
N GLY A 17 -3.23 -16.64 -6.82
CA GLY A 17 -3.41 -17.49 -7.99
C GLY A 17 -4.30 -16.89 -9.07
N ASN A 18 -4.53 -15.57 -9.05
CA ASN A 18 -5.21 -14.86 -10.12
C ASN A 18 -4.20 -14.35 -11.16
N PRO A 19 -4.57 -14.30 -12.46
CA PRO A 19 -3.73 -13.72 -13.49
C PRO A 19 -3.38 -12.26 -13.20
N THR A 20 -2.14 -11.89 -13.50
CA THR A 20 -1.67 -10.52 -13.59
C THR A 20 -0.65 -10.38 -14.72
N ILE A 21 -0.19 -9.17 -15.02
CA ILE A 21 0.72 -8.89 -16.11
C ILE A 21 2.16 -8.72 -15.58
N GLU A 22 3.13 -9.26 -16.33
CA GLU A 22 4.55 -9.00 -16.19
C GLU A 22 5.09 -8.47 -17.51
N VAL A 23 5.92 -7.44 -17.46
CA VAL A 23 6.50 -6.78 -18.63
C VAL A 23 8.03 -6.80 -18.57
N ASP A 24 8.65 -7.14 -19.69
CA ASP A 24 10.08 -7.03 -19.95
C ASP A 24 10.31 -5.85 -20.91
N VAL A 25 11.28 -5.02 -20.59
CA VAL A 25 11.87 -4.00 -21.49
C VAL A 25 13.33 -4.33 -21.70
N ILE A 26 13.73 -4.47 -22.96
CA ILE A 26 15.12 -4.77 -23.33
C ILE A 26 15.69 -3.56 -24.06
N THR A 27 16.87 -3.11 -23.66
CA THR A 27 17.59 -2.01 -24.32
C THR A 27 18.53 -2.53 -25.41
N GLU A 28 19.02 -1.63 -26.27
CA GLU A 28 20.01 -1.95 -27.31
C GLU A 28 21.33 -2.51 -26.74
N ASN A 29 21.63 -2.23 -25.48
CA ASN A 29 22.80 -2.78 -24.76
C ASN A 29 22.52 -4.16 -24.14
N GLY A 30 21.34 -4.73 -24.36
CA GLY A 30 20.94 -6.02 -23.80
C GLY A 30 20.54 -6.00 -22.33
N ILE A 31 20.30 -4.83 -21.74
CA ILE A 31 19.81 -4.71 -20.37
C ILE A 31 18.33 -5.04 -20.32
N LEU A 32 17.95 -5.84 -19.32
CA LEU A 32 16.58 -6.27 -19.08
C LEU A 32 16.00 -5.57 -17.85
N GLY A 33 14.97 -4.76 -18.04
CA GLY A 33 14.08 -4.32 -16.97
C GLY A 33 12.82 -5.17 -16.92
N ARG A 34 12.50 -5.78 -15.77
CA ARG A 34 11.30 -6.61 -15.59
C ARG A 34 10.45 -6.11 -14.45
N ALA A 35 9.16 -5.97 -14.65
CA ALA A 35 8.21 -5.57 -13.62
C ALA A 35 6.93 -6.38 -13.69
N ALA A 36 6.43 -6.82 -12.53
CA ALA A 36 5.13 -7.43 -12.37
C ALA A 36 4.18 -6.47 -11.66
N VAL A 37 2.92 -6.46 -12.07
CA VAL A 37 1.90 -5.52 -11.59
C VAL A 37 1.06 -6.17 -10.49
N PRO A 38 0.87 -5.52 -9.32
CA PRO A 38 -0.02 -6.01 -8.27
C PRO A 38 -1.50 -5.80 -8.64
N SER A 39 -2.39 -6.53 -7.96
CA SER A 39 -3.83 -6.55 -8.21
C SER A 39 -4.64 -6.38 -6.92
N GLY A 40 -5.67 -5.54 -6.92
CA GLY A 40 -6.57 -5.36 -5.78
C GLY A 40 -7.61 -6.46 -5.62
N ALA A 41 -8.09 -6.69 -4.39
CA ALA A 41 -9.30 -7.47 -4.11
C ALA A 41 -10.53 -6.58 -4.02
N SER A 42 -10.46 -5.55 -3.17
CA SER A 42 -11.37 -4.40 -3.18
C SER A 42 -10.73 -3.28 -3.99
N THR A 43 -11.50 -2.58 -4.79
CA THR A 43 -11.04 -1.46 -5.61
C THR A 43 -11.95 -0.27 -5.36
N GLY A 44 -11.36 0.88 -5.03
CA GLY A 44 -12.09 2.16 -4.95
C GLY A 44 -12.70 2.49 -6.31
N ILE A 45 -13.89 3.08 -6.29
CA ILE A 45 -14.63 3.39 -7.55
C ILE A 45 -13.91 4.40 -8.44
N HIS A 46 -12.94 5.11 -7.91
CA HIS A 46 -12.15 6.14 -8.59
C HIS A 46 -10.76 5.64 -9.06
N GLU A 47 -10.43 4.36 -8.85
CA GLU A 47 -9.16 3.78 -9.32
C GLU A 47 -9.09 3.71 -10.85
N ALA A 48 -7.86 3.75 -11.38
CA ALA A 48 -7.62 3.45 -12.79
C ALA A 48 -7.94 1.97 -13.09
N VAL A 49 -8.37 1.70 -14.32
CA VAL A 49 -8.93 0.40 -14.71
C VAL A 49 -7.86 -0.66 -14.82
N GLU A 50 -7.94 -1.70 -13.98
CA GLU A 50 -7.25 -2.96 -14.22
C GLU A 50 -8.00 -3.73 -15.32
N LEU A 51 -7.43 -3.78 -16.52
CA LEU A 51 -8.09 -4.40 -17.67
C LEU A 51 -8.10 -5.92 -17.52
N ARG A 52 -9.30 -6.51 -17.50
CA ARG A 52 -9.59 -7.94 -17.42
C ARG A 52 -10.30 -8.42 -18.67
N ASP A 53 -10.08 -9.70 -19.02
CA ASP A 53 -10.65 -10.31 -20.25
C ASP A 53 -12.15 -10.59 -20.13
N GLU A 54 -12.68 -10.70 -18.88
CA GLU A 54 -14.09 -10.97 -18.54
C GLU A 54 -14.67 -12.30 -19.10
N ASP A 55 -13.86 -13.11 -19.78
CA ASP A 55 -14.25 -14.45 -20.22
C ASP A 55 -14.40 -15.40 -19.04
N LYS A 56 -15.63 -15.68 -18.64
CA LYS A 56 -15.95 -16.55 -17.49
C LYS A 56 -15.43 -17.98 -17.63
N ALA A 57 -15.14 -18.46 -18.84
CA ALA A 57 -14.61 -19.80 -19.09
C ALA A 57 -13.10 -19.89 -18.77
N VAL A 58 -12.39 -18.75 -18.73
CA VAL A 58 -10.95 -18.68 -18.49
C VAL A 58 -10.68 -17.88 -17.23
N TYR A 59 -10.03 -18.50 -16.23
CA TYR A 59 -9.75 -17.86 -14.93
C TYR A 59 -10.96 -17.13 -14.32
N MET A 60 -12.17 -17.63 -14.55
CA MET A 60 -13.42 -17.03 -14.03
C MET A 60 -13.62 -15.56 -14.44
N GLY A 61 -13.11 -15.17 -15.58
CA GLY A 61 -13.16 -13.80 -16.12
C GLY A 61 -12.00 -12.90 -15.70
N LYS A 62 -11.02 -13.42 -14.94
CA LYS A 62 -9.91 -12.64 -14.40
C LYS A 62 -8.64 -12.65 -15.27
N GLY A 63 -8.69 -13.22 -16.51
CA GLY A 63 -7.59 -13.19 -17.45
C GLY A 63 -7.12 -11.77 -17.78
N VAL A 64 -5.87 -11.61 -18.23
CA VAL A 64 -5.28 -10.31 -18.60
C VAL A 64 -4.66 -10.32 -20.01
N LEU A 65 -5.07 -11.26 -20.85
CA LEU A 65 -4.51 -11.40 -22.20
C LEU A 65 -4.78 -10.17 -23.08
N GLN A 66 -5.90 -9.46 -22.87
CA GLN A 66 -6.15 -8.21 -23.59
C GLN A 66 -5.13 -7.13 -23.18
N ALA A 67 -4.80 -7.01 -21.90
CA ALA A 67 -3.76 -6.09 -21.43
C ALA A 67 -2.37 -6.51 -21.99
N VAL A 68 -2.05 -7.80 -21.97
CA VAL A 68 -0.83 -8.35 -22.59
C VAL A 68 -0.75 -7.99 -24.07
N LYS A 69 -1.84 -8.17 -24.81
CA LYS A 69 -1.93 -7.80 -26.23
C LYS A 69 -1.71 -6.30 -26.44
N ASN A 70 -2.31 -5.45 -25.61
CA ASN A 70 -2.15 -4.01 -25.70
C ASN A 70 -0.69 -3.57 -25.49
N VAL A 71 0.06 -4.25 -24.61
CA VAL A 71 1.50 -4.01 -24.48
C VAL A 71 2.25 -4.45 -25.74
N ASN A 72 2.04 -5.69 -26.18
CA ASN A 72 2.84 -6.30 -27.23
C ASN A 72 2.58 -5.73 -28.63
N GLU A 73 1.35 -5.25 -28.91
CA GLU A 73 0.96 -4.78 -30.24
C GLU A 73 0.82 -3.25 -30.33
N ILE A 74 0.52 -2.55 -29.21
CA ILE A 74 0.30 -1.09 -29.24
C ILE A 74 1.47 -0.36 -28.58
N LEU A 75 1.74 -0.67 -27.30
CA LEU A 75 2.78 0.08 -26.57
C LEU A 75 4.18 -0.24 -27.07
N ALA A 76 4.46 -1.50 -27.43
CA ALA A 76 5.76 -1.90 -27.96
C ALA A 76 6.09 -1.17 -29.27
N GLU A 77 5.12 -1.08 -30.21
CA GLU A 77 5.33 -0.39 -31.49
C GLU A 77 5.73 1.08 -31.31
N GLU A 78 5.12 1.76 -30.35
CA GLU A 78 5.35 3.19 -30.10
C GLU A 78 6.62 3.47 -29.28
N LEU A 79 7.14 2.48 -28.52
CA LEU A 79 8.25 2.66 -27.60
C LEU A 79 9.58 2.14 -28.14
N ILE A 80 9.60 1.25 -29.15
CA ILE A 80 10.85 0.82 -29.77
C ILE A 80 11.57 2.02 -30.39
N GLY A 81 12.86 2.19 -30.04
CA GLY A 81 13.69 3.30 -30.48
C GLY A 81 13.60 4.55 -29.62
N VAL A 82 12.77 4.57 -28.58
CA VAL A 82 12.73 5.64 -27.58
C VAL A 82 13.87 5.47 -26.57
N ASP A 83 14.46 6.55 -26.08
CA ASP A 83 15.48 6.50 -25.05
C ASP A 83 14.86 6.08 -23.71
N VAL A 84 15.41 5.00 -23.12
CA VAL A 84 14.90 4.40 -21.86
C VAL A 84 14.94 5.38 -20.66
N PHE A 85 15.75 6.43 -20.75
CA PHE A 85 15.87 7.44 -19.70
C PHE A 85 14.74 8.50 -19.71
N GLU A 86 13.92 8.54 -20.76
CA GLU A 86 12.85 9.52 -20.95
C GLU A 86 11.54 9.09 -20.25
N GLN A 87 11.60 8.69 -18.97
CA GLN A 87 10.48 8.13 -18.20
C GLN A 87 9.20 8.98 -18.33
N ASN A 88 9.30 10.30 -18.11
CA ASN A 88 8.13 11.18 -18.14
C ASN A 88 7.49 11.26 -19.53
N ALA A 89 8.32 11.26 -20.59
CA ALA A 89 7.85 11.29 -21.97
C ALA A 89 7.18 9.96 -22.33
N ILE A 90 7.75 8.83 -21.90
CA ILE A 90 7.21 7.48 -22.10
C ILE A 90 5.86 7.33 -21.40
N ASP A 91 5.76 7.68 -20.14
CA ASP A 91 4.50 7.60 -19.37
C ASP A 91 3.43 8.52 -19.99
N SER A 92 3.80 9.75 -20.37
CA SER A 92 2.90 10.70 -21.03
C SER A 92 2.41 10.20 -22.39
N LEU A 93 3.28 9.54 -23.17
CA LEU A 93 2.91 8.94 -24.45
C LEU A 93 1.88 7.81 -24.24
N MET A 94 2.13 6.89 -23.31
CA MET A 94 1.22 5.77 -23.02
C MET A 94 -0.16 6.27 -22.53
N ILE A 95 -0.19 7.28 -21.64
CA ILE A 95 -1.43 7.90 -21.17
C ILE A 95 -2.19 8.56 -22.31
N LYS A 96 -1.49 9.24 -23.22
CA LYS A 96 -2.10 9.86 -24.42
C LYS A 96 -2.66 8.83 -25.41
N LEU A 97 -2.00 7.69 -25.58
CA LEU A 97 -2.46 6.58 -26.43
C LEU A 97 -3.74 5.94 -25.87
N ASP A 98 -3.84 5.83 -24.55
CA ASP A 98 -5.09 5.41 -23.89
C ASP A 98 -6.20 6.43 -24.14
N GLY A 99 -5.96 7.69 -23.82
CA GLY A 99 -6.86 8.83 -24.07
C GLY A 99 -8.12 8.84 -23.22
N THR A 100 -8.27 7.92 -22.25
CA THR A 100 -9.40 7.90 -21.30
C THR A 100 -8.94 8.43 -19.92
N GLU A 101 -9.87 8.93 -19.11
CA GLU A 101 -9.53 9.50 -17.80
C GLU A 101 -9.00 8.43 -16.83
N ASN A 102 -9.51 7.21 -16.92
CA ASN A 102 -9.22 6.10 -16.01
C ASN A 102 -8.36 4.98 -16.65
N LYS A 103 -7.71 5.23 -17.78
CA LYS A 103 -6.88 4.25 -18.51
C LYS A 103 -7.66 2.98 -18.93
N GLY A 104 -8.94 3.14 -19.26
CA GLY A 104 -9.85 2.02 -19.56
C GLY A 104 -9.65 1.38 -20.94
N LYS A 105 -8.93 2.03 -21.88
CA LYS A 105 -8.72 1.52 -23.23
C LYS A 105 -7.53 0.55 -23.32
N ILE A 106 -6.38 0.94 -22.79
CA ILE A 106 -5.15 0.14 -22.79
C ILE A 106 -5.06 -0.71 -21.52
N GLY A 107 -5.51 -0.16 -20.41
CA GLY A 107 -5.44 -0.76 -19.09
C GLY A 107 -4.32 -0.15 -18.24
N ALA A 108 -4.66 0.25 -17.00
CA ALA A 108 -3.67 0.76 -16.07
C ALA A 108 -2.59 -0.28 -15.73
N ASN A 109 -2.97 -1.56 -15.70
CA ASN A 109 -2.03 -2.67 -15.50
C ASN A 109 -1.03 -2.80 -16.66
N ALA A 110 -1.44 -2.63 -17.91
CA ALA A 110 -0.56 -2.61 -19.06
C ALA A 110 0.42 -1.43 -19.01
N ILE A 111 -0.10 -0.21 -18.78
CA ILE A 111 0.70 1.01 -18.72
C ILE A 111 1.71 0.94 -17.56
N LEU A 112 1.27 0.53 -16.37
CA LEU A 112 2.15 0.42 -15.21
C LEU A 112 3.26 -0.61 -15.40
N GLY A 113 2.95 -1.76 -15.97
CA GLY A 113 3.94 -2.81 -16.24
C GLY A 113 5.09 -2.28 -17.09
N VAL A 114 4.77 -1.57 -18.19
CA VAL A 114 5.78 -0.92 -19.04
C VAL A 114 6.52 0.18 -18.28
N SER A 115 5.81 1.08 -17.61
CA SER A 115 6.38 2.21 -16.86
C SER A 115 7.43 1.76 -15.84
N LEU A 116 7.13 0.73 -15.05
CA LEU A 116 8.08 0.19 -14.05
C LEU A 116 9.24 -0.59 -14.70
N ALA A 117 8.98 -1.34 -15.77
CA ALA A 117 10.02 -2.07 -16.48
C ALA A 117 11.03 -1.12 -17.14
N VAL A 118 10.56 0.00 -17.72
CA VAL A 118 11.41 1.08 -18.25
C VAL A 118 12.31 1.65 -17.16
N ALA A 119 11.74 2.01 -15.99
CA ALA A 119 12.51 2.55 -14.87
C ALA A 119 13.61 1.57 -14.39
N LYS A 120 13.29 0.27 -14.33
CA LYS A 120 14.26 -0.77 -13.96
C LYS A 120 15.37 -0.94 -15.00
N ALA A 121 15.02 -0.91 -16.29
CA ALA A 121 16.01 -0.96 -17.37
C ALA A 121 16.95 0.26 -17.31
N ALA A 122 16.39 1.47 -17.14
CA ALA A 122 17.16 2.70 -17.03
C ALA A 122 18.08 2.72 -15.80
N ALA A 123 17.61 2.21 -14.66
CA ALA A 123 18.42 2.07 -13.46
C ALA A 123 19.62 1.16 -13.70
N GLN A 124 19.41 0.00 -14.34
CA GLN A 124 20.51 -0.93 -14.67
C GLN A 124 21.46 -0.35 -15.73
N GLU A 125 20.97 0.35 -16.74
CA GLU A 125 21.79 1.07 -17.72
C GLU A 125 22.71 2.11 -17.06
N SER A 126 22.19 2.82 -16.07
CA SER A 126 22.97 3.80 -15.31
C SER A 126 23.83 3.16 -14.20
N ARG A 127 23.79 1.82 -14.05
CA ARG A 127 24.47 1.05 -13.01
C ARG A 127 24.13 1.53 -11.59
N GLN A 128 22.87 1.91 -11.39
CA GLN A 128 22.37 2.34 -10.11
C GLN A 128 21.28 1.37 -9.61
N PRO A 129 21.17 1.15 -8.29
CA PRO A 129 19.99 0.50 -7.73
C PRO A 129 18.75 1.38 -7.99
N LEU A 130 17.59 0.74 -8.12
CA LEU A 130 16.36 1.43 -8.54
C LEU A 130 15.99 2.61 -7.61
N TYR A 131 16.09 2.41 -6.30
CA TYR A 131 15.77 3.49 -5.34
C TYR A 131 16.65 4.73 -5.54
N ARG A 132 17.93 4.56 -5.88
CA ARG A 132 18.85 5.67 -6.11
C ARG A 132 18.66 6.33 -7.47
N TYR A 133 18.37 5.54 -8.50
CA TYR A 133 18.07 6.07 -9.83
C TYR A 133 16.84 6.99 -9.79
N ILE A 134 15.77 6.57 -9.11
CA ILE A 134 14.53 7.35 -9.02
C ILE A 134 14.67 8.53 -8.04
N GLY A 135 15.23 8.30 -6.85
CA GLY A 135 15.23 9.28 -5.76
C GLY A 135 16.49 10.14 -5.67
N GLY A 136 17.51 9.83 -6.49
CA GLY A 136 18.78 10.58 -6.51
C GLY A 136 19.63 10.39 -5.24
N VAL A 137 20.52 11.34 -5.00
CA VAL A 137 21.53 11.24 -3.93
C VAL A 137 20.95 11.29 -2.51
N ASN A 138 19.74 11.79 -2.37
CA ASN A 138 19.07 11.92 -1.07
C ASN A 138 18.06 10.79 -0.77
N ALA A 139 18.02 9.75 -1.59
CA ALA A 139 17.21 8.56 -1.35
C ALA A 139 17.86 7.67 -0.28
N ASN A 140 17.63 7.96 0.98
CA ASN A 140 18.29 7.29 2.10
C ASN A 140 17.41 7.06 3.33
N THR A 141 16.12 7.38 3.25
CA THR A 141 15.19 7.22 4.38
C THR A 141 14.51 5.85 4.33
N LEU A 142 14.88 4.96 5.26
CA LEU A 142 14.22 3.68 5.48
C LEU A 142 12.86 3.91 6.14
N PRO A 143 11.79 3.28 5.62
CA PRO A 143 10.43 3.47 6.11
C PRO A 143 10.16 2.71 7.41
N ILE A 144 9.25 3.23 8.25
CA ILE A 144 8.64 2.44 9.34
C ILE A 144 7.74 1.37 8.68
N PRO A 145 7.93 0.08 9.01
CA PRO A 145 7.01 -0.95 8.56
C PRO A 145 5.68 -0.86 9.31
N MET A 146 4.58 -0.74 8.58
CA MET A 146 3.21 -0.89 9.08
C MET A 146 2.79 -2.33 8.79
N MET A 147 2.97 -3.20 9.81
CA MET A 147 2.82 -4.65 9.62
C MET A 147 1.41 -5.10 9.99
N ASN A 148 0.62 -5.52 9.00
CA ASN A 148 -0.72 -6.06 9.20
C ASN A 148 -0.66 -7.44 9.86
N ILE A 149 -0.85 -7.52 11.18
CA ILE A 149 -0.73 -8.78 11.95
C ILE A 149 -2.06 -9.44 12.27
N VAL A 150 -3.18 -8.72 12.11
CA VAL A 150 -4.55 -9.25 12.27
C VAL A 150 -5.44 -8.71 11.16
N ASN A 151 -6.12 -9.60 10.47
CA ASN A 151 -7.10 -9.31 9.42
C ASN A 151 -8.54 -9.43 9.94
N GLY A 152 -9.40 -8.52 9.49
CA GLY A 152 -10.84 -8.54 9.68
C GLY A 152 -11.56 -8.07 8.42
N GLY A 153 -12.77 -7.52 8.55
CA GLY A 153 -13.55 -6.97 7.44
C GLY A 153 -13.66 -7.95 6.27
N SER A 154 -13.51 -7.44 5.07
CA SER A 154 -13.55 -8.25 3.83
C SER A 154 -12.34 -9.18 3.64
N HIS A 155 -11.29 -9.05 4.46
CA HIS A 155 -10.09 -9.89 4.42
C HIS A 155 -10.13 -11.11 5.33
N SER A 156 -11.26 -11.35 6.03
CA SER A 156 -11.42 -12.43 7.00
C SER A 156 -12.89 -12.78 7.21
N ASP A 157 -13.17 -14.00 7.62
CA ASP A 157 -14.49 -14.44 8.12
C ASP A 157 -14.71 -14.06 9.59
N ALA A 158 -13.78 -13.32 10.21
CA ALA A 158 -13.89 -12.88 11.59
C ALA A 158 -15.00 -11.80 11.74
N PRO A 159 -15.79 -11.81 12.85
CA PRO A 159 -16.85 -10.84 13.08
C PRO A 159 -16.28 -9.53 13.61
N ILE A 160 -15.40 -8.88 12.86
CA ILE A 160 -14.78 -7.59 13.12
C ILE A 160 -14.90 -6.72 11.87
N ALA A 161 -15.36 -5.47 12.02
CA ALA A 161 -15.59 -4.60 10.88
C ALA A 161 -14.30 -4.02 10.27
N PHE A 162 -13.29 -3.72 11.09
CA PHE A 162 -12.03 -3.17 10.59
C PHE A 162 -11.23 -4.22 9.84
N GLN A 163 -10.69 -3.81 8.68
CA GLN A 163 -10.04 -4.71 7.74
C GLN A 163 -8.64 -5.13 8.19
N GLU A 164 -7.87 -4.19 8.79
CA GLU A 164 -6.49 -4.47 9.20
C GLU A 164 -6.13 -3.84 10.54
N PHE A 165 -5.40 -4.61 11.34
CA PHE A 165 -4.78 -4.16 12.58
C PHE A 165 -3.26 -4.29 12.41
N MET A 166 -2.59 -3.16 12.38
CA MET A 166 -1.15 -3.07 12.11
C MET A 166 -0.38 -2.69 13.36
N ILE A 167 0.86 -3.17 13.45
CA ILE A 167 1.87 -2.67 14.38
C ILE A 167 2.89 -1.81 13.65
N MET A 168 3.37 -0.77 14.34
CA MET A 168 4.39 0.17 13.87
C MET A 168 5.55 0.23 14.87
N PRO A 169 6.69 -0.46 14.63
CA PRO A 169 7.85 -0.45 15.53
C PRO A 169 8.66 0.85 15.40
N ALA A 170 8.02 2.00 15.60
CA ALA A 170 8.61 3.31 15.41
C ALA A 170 9.62 3.71 16.51
N GLY A 171 9.68 2.98 17.63
CA GLY A 171 10.67 3.18 18.68
C GLY A 171 12.05 2.62 18.36
N ALA A 172 12.18 1.77 17.31
CA ALA A 172 13.43 1.16 16.90
C ALA A 172 14.45 2.19 16.39
N SER A 173 15.72 1.79 16.34
CA SER A 173 16.82 2.66 15.90
C SER A 173 17.21 2.46 14.43
N SER A 174 16.77 1.35 13.82
CA SER A 174 17.05 0.98 12.42
C SER A 174 15.87 0.22 11.82
N PHE A 175 15.85 0.09 10.51
CA PHE A 175 14.82 -0.73 9.84
C PHE A 175 14.94 -2.21 10.22
N SER A 176 16.16 -2.74 10.23
CA SER A 176 16.44 -4.13 10.63
C SER A 176 15.97 -4.43 12.05
N GLU A 177 16.16 -3.50 12.99
CA GLU A 177 15.64 -3.63 14.33
C GLU A 177 14.11 -3.56 14.38
N ALA A 178 13.50 -2.65 13.64
CA ALA A 178 12.04 -2.53 13.55
C ALA A 178 11.41 -3.80 12.99
N LEU A 179 11.98 -4.37 11.93
CA LEU A 179 11.52 -5.63 11.34
C LEU A 179 11.65 -6.80 12.33
N ARG A 180 12.76 -6.89 13.06
CA ARG A 180 12.96 -7.90 14.11
C ARG A 180 11.88 -7.79 15.18
N TRP A 181 11.63 -6.60 15.71
CA TRP A 181 10.59 -6.38 16.72
C TRP A 181 9.20 -6.81 16.22
N GLY A 182 8.86 -6.42 15.01
CA GLY A 182 7.58 -6.81 14.39
C GLY A 182 7.44 -8.32 14.24
N THR A 183 8.50 -9.00 13.82
CA THR A 183 8.53 -10.46 13.68
C THR A 183 8.40 -11.17 15.04
N GLU A 184 9.08 -10.67 16.08
CA GLU A 184 8.98 -11.23 17.44
C GLU A 184 7.56 -11.06 18.01
N VAL A 185 6.90 -9.91 17.75
CA VAL A 185 5.49 -9.71 18.12
C VAL A 185 4.58 -10.66 17.35
N PHE A 186 4.78 -10.84 16.05
CA PHE A 186 4.01 -11.76 15.24
C PHE A 186 4.05 -13.20 15.80
N HIS A 187 5.22 -13.70 16.16
CA HIS A 187 5.35 -15.04 16.75
C HIS A 187 4.74 -15.13 18.16
N ASN A 188 4.84 -14.08 18.98
CA ASN A 188 4.18 -14.06 20.28
C ASN A 188 2.66 -13.99 20.14
N LEU A 189 2.14 -13.24 19.15
CA LEU A 189 0.71 -13.21 18.84
C LEU A 189 0.22 -14.61 18.43
N LYS A 190 0.95 -15.31 17.54
CA LYS A 190 0.63 -16.69 17.16
C LYS A 190 0.47 -17.61 18.37
N LYS A 191 1.38 -17.49 19.34
CA LYS A 191 1.32 -18.29 20.57
C LYS A 191 0.11 -17.93 21.43
N ILE A 192 -0.21 -16.64 21.58
CA ILE A 192 -1.38 -16.18 22.36
C ILE A 192 -2.67 -16.70 21.72
N LEU A 193 -2.80 -16.62 20.40
CA LEU A 193 -3.96 -17.11 19.66
C LEU A 193 -4.13 -18.63 19.85
N HIS A 194 -3.04 -19.38 19.71
CA HIS A 194 -3.04 -20.83 19.95
C HIS A 194 -3.47 -21.17 21.39
N ASP A 195 -2.91 -20.50 22.39
CA ASP A 195 -3.21 -20.71 23.80
C ASP A 195 -4.69 -20.38 24.14
N ARG A 196 -5.32 -19.46 23.35
CA ARG A 196 -6.76 -19.14 23.43
C ARG A 196 -7.65 -20.09 22.62
N GLY A 197 -7.07 -21.06 21.90
CA GLY A 197 -7.84 -21.94 21.00
C GLY A 197 -8.35 -21.25 19.73
N LEU A 198 -7.77 -20.06 19.36
CA LEU A 198 -8.14 -19.31 18.18
C LEU A 198 -7.30 -19.74 16.97
N SER A 199 -7.84 -19.50 15.76
CA SER A 199 -7.14 -19.80 14.50
C SER A 199 -5.82 -19.04 14.40
N THR A 200 -4.78 -19.73 13.92
CA THR A 200 -3.50 -19.16 13.52
C THR A 200 -3.28 -19.24 12.01
N ALA A 201 -4.35 -19.49 11.24
CA ALA A 201 -4.33 -19.34 9.79
C ALA A 201 -4.14 -17.87 9.42
N VAL A 202 -3.48 -17.63 8.28
CA VAL A 202 -3.20 -16.29 7.80
C VAL A 202 -4.04 -15.96 6.57
N GLY A 203 -4.44 -14.71 6.46
CA GLY A 203 -5.12 -14.15 5.29
C GLY A 203 -4.17 -13.84 4.13
N ASP A 204 -4.70 -13.18 3.11
CA ASP A 204 -3.98 -12.84 1.86
C ASP A 204 -2.74 -11.98 2.10
N GLU A 205 -2.72 -11.17 3.13
CA GLU A 205 -1.63 -10.27 3.48
C GLU A 205 -0.70 -10.81 4.57
N GLY A 206 -0.89 -12.07 4.98
CA GLY A 206 -0.02 -12.75 5.93
C GLY A 206 -0.32 -12.50 7.41
N GLY A 207 -1.29 -11.64 7.74
CA GLY A 207 -1.81 -11.45 9.10
C GLY A 207 -2.73 -12.59 9.53
N PHE A 208 -2.87 -12.83 10.83
CA PHE A 208 -3.78 -13.84 11.35
C PHE A 208 -5.25 -13.42 11.16
N ALA A 209 -6.13 -14.42 10.98
CA ALA A 209 -7.57 -14.22 10.82
C ALA A 209 -8.36 -15.01 11.88
N PRO A 210 -8.20 -14.68 13.19
CA PRO A 210 -8.91 -15.37 14.25
C PRO A 210 -10.29 -14.78 14.48
N THR A 211 -11.23 -15.58 15.01
CA THR A 211 -12.54 -15.08 15.43
C THR A 211 -12.45 -14.42 16.80
N PHE A 212 -12.18 -13.11 16.81
CA PHE A 212 -12.22 -12.28 18.01
C PHE A 212 -13.66 -11.90 18.41
N GLU A 213 -13.86 -11.47 19.65
CA GLU A 213 -15.18 -11.01 20.14
C GLU A 213 -15.54 -9.61 19.64
N GLY A 214 -14.60 -8.84 19.09
CA GLY A 214 -14.77 -7.51 18.53
C GLY A 214 -13.43 -6.77 18.39
N THR A 215 -13.50 -5.52 17.91
CA THR A 215 -12.34 -4.65 17.66
C THR A 215 -11.44 -4.51 18.90
N GLU A 216 -12.00 -4.31 20.08
CA GLU A 216 -11.20 -4.11 21.31
C GLU A 216 -10.50 -5.39 21.75
N ASP A 217 -11.12 -6.57 21.61
CA ASP A 217 -10.46 -7.86 21.90
C ASP A 217 -9.25 -8.09 21.01
N ALA A 218 -9.35 -7.73 19.72
CA ALA A 218 -8.22 -7.78 18.80
C ALA A 218 -7.10 -6.85 19.26
N VAL A 219 -7.40 -5.59 19.55
CA VAL A 219 -6.42 -4.59 20.01
C VAL A 219 -5.72 -5.04 21.30
N GLU A 220 -6.49 -5.44 22.30
CA GLU A 220 -5.92 -5.87 23.59
C GLU A 220 -5.06 -7.13 23.47
N THR A 221 -5.42 -8.03 22.53
CA THR A 221 -4.61 -9.23 22.25
C THR A 221 -3.29 -8.86 21.58
N ILE A 222 -3.29 -7.88 20.68
CA ILE A 222 -2.06 -7.34 20.05
C ILE A 222 -1.18 -6.67 21.11
N LEU A 223 -1.75 -5.84 21.99
CA LEU A 223 -0.99 -5.19 23.06
C LEU A 223 -0.31 -6.22 23.98
N LYS A 224 -1.03 -7.29 24.36
CA LYS A 224 -0.44 -8.41 25.12
C LYS A 224 0.70 -9.10 24.36
N ALA A 225 0.60 -9.21 23.03
CA ALA A 225 1.67 -9.79 22.22
C ALA A 225 2.92 -8.90 22.19
N ILE A 226 2.73 -7.58 22.11
CA ILE A 226 3.82 -6.59 22.20
C ILE A 226 4.55 -6.70 23.55
N GLU A 227 3.79 -6.71 24.64
CA GLU A 227 4.33 -6.83 26.00
C GLU A 227 5.05 -8.17 26.22
N LYS A 228 4.46 -9.28 25.71
CA LYS A 228 5.06 -10.62 25.81
C LYS A 228 6.35 -10.75 24.99
N ALA A 229 6.47 -9.98 23.91
CA ALA A 229 7.71 -9.85 23.14
C ALA A 229 8.79 -9.00 23.86
N GLY A 230 8.45 -8.34 24.97
CA GLY A 230 9.37 -7.52 25.76
C GLY A 230 9.37 -6.04 25.39
N TYR A 231 8.43 -5.59 24.56
CA TYR A 231 8.32 -4.21 24.10
C TYR A 231 7.20 -3.45 24.82
N LYS A 232 7.29 -2.12 24.81
CA LYS A 232 6.33 -1.23 25.48
C LYS A 232 5.37 -0.62 24.45
N PRO A 233 4.05 -0.95 24.51
CA PRO A 233 3.05 -0.29 23.68
C PRO A 233 3.07 1.24 23.90
N GLY A 234 2.96 2.01 22.82
CA GLY A 234 2.95 3.47 22.86
C GLY A 234 4.30 4.12 23.15
N LYS A 235 5.40 3.32 23.14
CA LYS A 235 6.77 3.82 23.26
C LYS A 235 7.68 3.16 22.21
N ASP A 236 7.71 1.84 22.18
CA ASP A 236 8.55 1.06 21.28
C ASP A 236 7.76 0.70 20.03
N ILE A 237 6.51 0.25 20.20
CA ILE A 237 5.61 -0.16 19.15
C ILE A 237 4.26 0.53 19.33
N TYR A 238 3.73 1.05 18.24
CA TYR A 238 2.43 1.71 18.14
C TYR A 238 1.48 0.89 17.28
N LEU A 239 0.21 1.27 17.26
CA LEU A 239 -0.83 0.64 16.47
C LEU A 239 -1.25 1.53 15.31
N ALA A 240 -1.66 0.89 14.23
CA ALA A 240 -2.36 1.53 13.12
C ALA A 240 -3.53 0.65 12.67
N PHE A 241 -4.56 1.28 12.14
CA PHE A 241 -5.75 0.61 11.59
C PHE A 241 -5.92 0.94 10.13
N ASP A 242 -6.46 -0.02 9.39
CA ASP A 242 -7.21 0.22 8.17
C ASP A 242 -8.66 -0.19 8.43
N CYS A 243 -9.55 0.79 8.43
CA CYS A 243 -10.97 0.56 8.69
C CYS A 243 -11.70 0.10 7.44
N ALA A 244 -11.23 0.45 6.23
CA ALA A 244 -11.92 0.25 4.96
C ALA A 244 -13.41 0.61 5.05
N ALA A 245 -13.71 1.81 5.60
CA ALA A 245 -15.05 2.15 6.07
C ALA A 245 -16.09 2.24 4.96
N SER A 246 -15.69 2.41 3.69
CA SER A 246 -16.58 2.32 2.52
C SER A 246 -17.29 0.97 2.44
N GLU A 247 -16.66 -0.12 2.90
CA GLU A 247 -17.21 -1.47 2.87
C GLU A 247 -18.49 -1.64 3.72
N PHE A 248 -18.64 -0.87 4.78
CA PHE A 248 -19.81 -0.91 5.66
C PHE A 248 -20.55 0.43 5.75
N PHE A 249 -20.29 1.35 4.81
CA PHE A 249 -21.03 2.60 4.67
C PHE A 249 -22.24 2.39 3.75
N LYS A 250 -23.45 2.62 4.27
CA LYS A 250 -24.69 2.46 3.52
C LYS A 250 -25.72 3.49 3.98
N ASP A 251 -26.42 4.10 3.03
CA ASP A 251 -27.52 5.06 3.29
C ASP A 251 -27.13 6.18 4.29
N GLY A 252 -25.89 6.68 4.19
CA GLY A 252 -25.35 7.74 5.04
C GLY A 252 -24.97 7.30 6.45
N LYS A 253 -24.83 6.00 6.70
CA LYS A 253 -24.48 5.42 8.00
C LYS A 253 -23.40 4.33 7.86
N TYR A 254 -22.62 4.19 8.91
CA TYR A 254 -21.63 3.14 9.11
C TYR A 254 -22.28 1.97 9.83
N ASP A 255 -22.61 0.93 9.06
CA ASP A 255 -23.37 -0.25 9.53
C ASP A 255 -22.41 -1.42 9.83
N TYR A 256 -21.98 -1.51 11.07
CA TYR A 256 -21.10 -2.58 11.55
C TYR A 256 -21.77 -3.95 11.59
N THR A 257 -23.12 -4.00 11.51
CA THR A 257 -23.84 -5.28 11.50
C THR A 257 -23.49 -6.14 10.30
N LYS A 258 -22.97 -5.54 9.22
CA LYS A 258 -22.47 -6.26 8.03
C LYS A 258 -21.44 -7.33 8.40
N PHE A 259 -20.53 -7.02 9.33
CA PHE A 259 -19.44 -7.91 9.76
C PHE A 259 -19.67 -8.46 11.18
N GLU A 260 -20.20 -7.66 12.10
CA GLU A 260 -20.33 -8.00 13.52
C GLU A 260 -21.70 -8.63 13.86
N GLY A 261 -22.57 -8.81 12.86
CA GLY A 261 -23.92 -9.36 13.05
C GLY A 261 -24.76 -8.49 13.98
N ALA A 262 -25.64 -9.10 14.74
CA ALA A 262 -26.60 -8.39 15.61
C ALA A 262 -25.94 -7.54 16.73
N LYS A 263 -24.66 -7.70 16.99
CA LYS A 263 -23.91 -6.90 17.97
C LYS A 263 -23.33 -5.61 17.37
N GLY A 264 -23.25 -5.52 16.05
CA GLY A 264 -22.70 -4.38 15.35
C GLY A 264 -23.54 -3.11 15.57
N ALA A 265 -22.86 -1.99 15.81
CA ALA A 265 -23.52 -0.69 15.93
C ALA A 265 -23.76 -0.07 14.56
N ILE A 266 -24.78 0.77 14.47
CA ILE A 266 -25.03 1.63 13.29
C ILE A 266 -24.75 3.06 13.72
N ARG A 267 -23.80 3.73 13.03
CA ARG A 267 -23.31 5.07 13.39
C ARG A 267 -23.55 6.07 12.27
N SER A 268 -23.89 7.29 12.61
CA SER A 268 -23.77 8.46 11.73
C SER A 268 -22.28 8.81 11.54
N SER A 269 -21.95 9.69 10.58
CA SER A 269 -20.58 10.17 10.37
C SER A 269 -19.99 10.82 11.64
N ALA A 270 -20.79 11.56 12.40
CA ALA A 270 -20.36 12.16 13.65
C ALA A 270 -20.04 11.11 14.74
N GLU A 271 -20.92 10.11 14.90
CA GLU A 271 -20.70 9.01 15.86
C GLU A 271 -19.53 8.11 15.45
N GLN A 272 -19.28 7.93 14.15
CA GLN A 272 -18.10 7.22 13.63
C GLN A 272 -16.81 7.97 13.98
N ALA A 273 -16.77 9.29 13.74
CA ALA A 273 -15.62 10.12 14.12
C ALA A 273 -15.38 10.11 15.64
N ASP A 274 -16.45 10.14 16.46
CA ASP A 274 -16.35 10.04 17.92
C ASP A 274 -15.81 8.67 18.37
N TYR A 275 -16.25 7.60 17.74
CA TYR A 275 -15.78 6.24 18.04
C TYR A 275 -14.28 6.09 17.73
N LEU A 276 -13.83 6.53 16.56
CA LEU A 276 -12.41 6.48 16.18
C LEU A 276 -11.55 7.35 17.11
N ALA A 277 -12.02 8.54 17.46
CA ALA A 277 -11.35 9.42 18.43
C ALA A 277 -11.23 8.77 19.83
N SER A 278 -12.28 8.06 20.27
CA SER A 278 -12.26 7.33 21.53
C SER A 278 -11.23 6.19 21.54
N LEU A 279 -11.13 5.42 20.46
CA LEU A 279 -10.12 4.38 20.29
C LEU A 279 -8.69 4.95 20.31
N ALA A 280 -8.45 6.03 19.56
CA ALA A 280 -7.16 6.70 19.52
C ALA A 280 -6.76 7.34 20.88
N THR A 281 -7.74 7.67 21.73
CA THR A 281 -7.49 8.15 23.09
C THR A 281 -7.18 7.01 24.05
N LYS A 282 -7.86 5.88 23.91
CA LYS A 282 -7.74 4.71 24.79
C LYS A 282 -6.48 3.90 24.52
N TYR A 283 -6.08 3.77 23.26
CA TYR A 283 -5.01 2.89 22.80
C TYR A 283 -3.88 3.68 22.10
N PRO A 284 -2.67 3.13 21.98
CA PRO A 284 -1.54 3.80 21.33
C PRO A 284 -1.64 3.78 19.79
N ILE A 285 -2.77 4.22 19.25
CA ILE A 285 -3.05 4.32 17.83
C ILE A 285 -2.51 5.64 17.32
N ILE A 286 -1.64 5.59 16.31
CA ILE A 286 -1.02 6.78 15.71
C ILE A 286 -1.36 6.96 14.22
N SER A 287 -2.05 5.99 13.62
CA SER A 287 -2.49 6.06 12.22
C SER A 287 -3.83 5.34 12.03
N ILE A 288 -4.73 5.95 11.28
CA ILE A 288 -6.03 5.38 10.88
C ILE A 288 -6.18 5.62 9.37
N GLU A 289 -6.28 4.54 8.62
CA GLU A 289 -6.54 4.52 7.19
C GLU A 289 -8.04 4.30 6.97
N ASP A 290 -8.60 5.03 6.02
CA ASP A 290 -9.99 4.98 5.57
C ASP A 290 -11.01 4.82 6.72
N GLY A 291 -10.83 5.67 7.75
CA GLY A 291 -11.74 5.73 8.91
C GLY A 291 -13.15 6.19 8.55
N MET A 292 -13.29 6.84 7.41
CA MET A 292 -14.55 7.30 6.82
C MET A 292 -14.66 6.79 5.37
N ALA A 293 -15.87 6.73 4.82
CA ALA A 293 -16.10 6.28 3.45
C ALA A 293 -15.51 7.26 2.40
N GLU A 294 -15.14 6.74 1.22
CA GLU A 294 -14.41 7.43 0.15
C GLU A 294 -15.10 8.70 -0.39
N ASP A 295 -16.43 8.83 -0.25
CA ASP A 295 -17.19 10.01 -0.67
C ASP A 295 -17.84 10.77 0.51
N ASP A 296 -17.62 10.34 1.76
CA ASP A 296 -18.07 11.08 2.96
C ASP A 296 -17.09 12.20 3.35
N TRP A 297 -16.87 13.16 2.46
CA TRP A 297 -15.95 14.28 2.67
C TRP A 297 -16.25 15.10 3.92
N ALA A 298 -17.54 15.23 4.29
CA ALA A 298 -17.95 15.93 5.50
C ALA A 298 -17.53 15.16 6.77
N GLY A 299 -17.71 13.84 6.77
CA GLY A 299 -17.26 12.97 7.85
C GLY A 299 -15.73 12.96 7.97
N TRP A 300 -15.01 12.88 6.86
CA TRP A 300 -13.54 12.99 6.82
C TRP A 300 -13.05 14.31 7.42
N LYS A 301 -13.66 15.44 7.03
CA LYS A 301 -13.31 16.74 7.59
C LYS A 301 -13.52 16.78 9.09
N LEU A 302 -14.67 16.29 9.57
CA LEU A 302 -14.98 16.22 10.99
C LEU A 302 -13.98 15.36 11.76
N LEU A 303 -13.59 14.20 11.23
CA LEU A 303 -12.57 13.34 11.82
C LEU A 303 -11.20 14.07 11.88
N THR A 304 -10.83 14.74 10.78
CA THR A 304 -9.58 15.50 10.69
C THR A 304 -9.52 16.63 11.72
N GLU A 305 -10.59 17.40 11.88
CA GLU A 305 -10.68 18.47 12.89
C GLU A 305 -10.60 17.91 14.32
N LYS A 306 -11.08 16.67 14.54
CA LYS A 306 -11.17 16.06 15.86
C LYS A 306 -9.85 15.48 16.34
N ILE A 307 -9.10 14.79 15.48
CA ILE A 307 -7.88 14.05 15.86
C ILE A 307 -6.68 14.21 14.92
N GLY A 308 -6.81 14.93 13.80
CA GLY A 308 -5.77 15.00 12.77
C GLY A 308 -4.49 15.72 13.20
N ASP A 309 -4.49 16.46 14.32
CA ASP A 309 -3.29 17.04 14.92
C ASP A 309 -2.43 16.00 15.67
N LYS A 310 -3.01 14.89 16.11
CA LYS A 310 -2.39 13.84 16.92
C LYS A 310 -2.24 12.50 16.21
N VAL A 311 -3.11 12.21 15.25
CA VAL A 311 -3.22 10.93 14.55
C VAL A 311 -3.06 11.16 13.05
N GLN A 312 -2.25 10.31 12.41
CA GLN A 312 -2.19 10.25 10.96
C GLN A 312 -3.51 9.70 10.43
N LEU A 313 -4.15 10.44 9.54
CA LEU A 313 -5.38 10.05 8.85
C LEU A 313 -5.05 9.80 7.38
N VAL A 314 -5.00 8.54 7.00
CA VAL A 314 -4.56 8.10 5.67
C VAL A 314 -5.76 7.91 4.77
N GLY A 315 -5.78 8.61 3.63
CA GLY A 315 -6.75 8.35 2.56
C GLY A 315 -6.20 7.33 1.57
N ASP A 316 -6.82 6.15 1.51
CA ASP A 316 -6.64 5.14 0.45
C ASP A 316 -7.71 5.33 -0.62
N ASP A 317 -8.92 4.82 -0.41
CA ASP A 317 -10.02 4.98 -1.36
C ASP A 317 -10.44 6.45 -1.51
N LEU A 318 -10.22 7.27 -0.48
CA LEU A 318 -10.44 8.71 -0.56
C LEU A 318 -9.63 9.38 -1.67
N PHE A 319 -8.36 9.02 -1.83
CA PHE A 319 -7.43 9.68 -2.74
C PHE A 319 -7.03 8.84 -3.96
N VAL A 320 -7.07 7.53 -3.87
CA VAL A 320 -6.71 6.55 -4.92
C VAL A 320 -5.41 6.90 -5.66
N THR A 321 -4.41 7.40 -4.93
CA THR A 321 -3.12 7.89 -5.48
C THR A 321 -3.28 8.99 -6.56
N ASN A 322 -4.44 9.65 -6.62
CA ASN A 322 -4.80 10.62 -7.65
C ASN A 322 -4.56 12.05 -7.19
N VAL A 323 -3.74 12.81 -7.93
CA VAL A 323 -3.39 14.21 -7.61
C VAL A 323 -4.61 15.15 -7.55
N LYS A 324 -5.66 14.91 -8.32
CA LYS A 324 -6.87 15.75 -8.30
C LYS A 324 -7.64 15.58 -6.98
N ARG A 325 -7.84 14.31 -6.55
CA ARG A 325 -8.51 14.01 -5.28
C ARG A 325 -7.66 14.43 -4.08
N LEU A 326 -6.34 14.23 -4.15
CA LEU A 326 -5.42 14.70 -3.12
C LEU A 326 -5.44 16.23 -3.01
N GLN A 327 -5.45 16.97 -4.13
CA GLN A 327 -5.56 18.42 -4.13
C GLN A 327 -6.86 18.89 -3.46
N GLN A 328 -7.98 18.22 -3.74
CA GLN A 328 -9.25 18.49 -3.04
C GLN A 328 -9.12 18.32 -1.53
N GLY A 329 -8.45 17.24 -1.07
CA GLY A 329 -8.18 17.02 0.35
C GLY A 329 -7.35 18.13 0.98
N ILE A 330 -6.30 18.57 0.28
CA ILE A 330 -5.42 19.67 0.69
C ILE A 330 -6.22 20.98 0.81
N ASP A 331 -6.99 21.33 -0.22
CA ASP A 331 -7.76 22.59 -0.29
C ASP A 331 -8.84 22.66 0.79
N THR A 332 -9.36 21.50 1.21
CA THR A 332 -10.43 21.40 2.23
C THR A 332 -9.92 21.06 3.63
N ASN A 333 -8.60 20.89 3.82
CA ASN A 333 -8.01 20.38 5.06
C ASN A 333 -8.65 19.06 5.51
N THR A 334 -8.68 18.07 4.63
CA THR A 334 -9.31 16.76 4.83
C THR A 334 -8.25 15.65 4.77
N ALA A 335 -8.18 14.80 5.77
CA ALA A 335 -7.07 13.85 6.01
C ALA A 335 -5.73 14.59 6.23
N ASN A 336 -4.62 13.85 6.32
CA ASN A 336 -3.28 14.43 6.48
C ASN A 336 -2.16 13.50 5.96
N SER A 337 -2.55 12.43 5.29
CA SER A 337 -1.69 11.42 4.70
C SER A 337 -2.36 10.77 3.49
N ILE A 338 -1.56 10.30 2.54
CA ILE A 338 -2.02 9.52 1.39
C ILE A 338 -1.43 8.11 1.43
N LEU A 339 -2.27 7.10 1.15
CA LEU A 339 -1.78 5.79 0.77
C LEU A 339 -1.41 5.80 -0.71
N VAL A 340 -0.26 5.22 -1.05
CA VAL A 340 0.29 5.24 -2.40
C VAL A 340 0.34 3.83 -2.96
N LYS A 341 -0.58 3.52 -3.85
CA LYS A 341 -0.67 2.25 -4.58
C LYS A 341 -0.41 2.51 -6.06
N VAL A 342 0.73 2.05 -6.56
CA VAL A 342 1.18 2.36 -7.93
C VAL A 342 0.15 2.00 -9.01
N ASN A 343 -0.62 0.93 -8.80
CA ASN A 343 -1.61 0.47 -9.77
C ASN A 343 -2.96 1.21 -9.71
N GLN A 344 -3.25 1.96 -8.62
CA GLN A 344 -4.46 2.80 -8.55
C GLN A 344 -4.42 3.96 -9.54
N ILE A 345 -3.22 4.43 -9.86
CA ILE A 345 -3.01 5.52 -10.83
C ILE A 345 -2.40 5.03 -12.15
N GLY A 346 -1.53 4.00 -12.12
CA GLY A 346 -1.10 3.24 -13.29
C GLY A 346 0.12 3.76 -14.04
N SER A 347 0.93 4.67 -13.46
CA SER A 347 2.27 5.02 -13.97
C SER A 347 3.20 5.47 -12.83
N LEU A 348 4.50 5.31 -13.04
CA LEU A 348 5.52 5.78 -12.10
C LEU A 348 5.52 7.31 -11.98
N THR A 349 5.42 8.02 -13.09
CA THR A 349 5.41 9.49 -13.10
C THR A 349 4.25 10.06 -12.29
N GLU A 350 3.03 9.52 -12.45
CA GLU A 350 1.87 9.99 -11.68
C GLU A 350 2.00 9.62 -10.19
N THR A 351 2.58 8.45 -9.89
CA THR A 351 2.88 8.04 -8.51
C THR A 351 3.85 9.03 -7.83
N ILE A 352 4.94 9.39 -8.51
CA ILE A 352 5.91 10.40 -8.02
C ILE A 352 5.23 11.75 -7.81
N ASN A 353 4.37 12.16 -8.73
CA ASN A 353 3.64 13.43 -8.64
C ASN A 353 2.70 13.45 -7.43
N ALA A 354 2.00 12.35 -7.14
CA ALA A 354 1.12 12.24 -5.98
C ALA A 354 1.90 12.34 -4.66
N VAL A 355 3.02 11.63 -4.54
CA VAL A 355 3.90 11.72 -3.35
C VAL A 355 4.47 13.11 -3.18
N SER A 356 4.95 13.73 -4.26
CA SER A 356 5.51 15.08 -4.24
C SER A 356 4.47 16.12 -3.83
N LEU A 357 3.24 16.02 -4.36
CA LEU A 357 2.14 16.91 -3.98
C LEU A 357 1.82 16.79 -2.49
N ALA A 358 1.73 15.56 -1.97
CA ALA A 358 1.49 15.30 -0.55
C ALA A 358 2.57 15.95 0.33
N GLN A 359 3.84 15.65 0.07
CA GLN A 359 4.96 16.12 0.86
C GLN A 359 5.10 17.63 0.84
N ASN A 360 4.92 18.28 -0.32
CA ASN A 360 4.98 19.74 -0.48
C ASN A 360 3.86 20.46 0.28
N ASN A 361 2.78 19.78 0.63
CA ASN A 361 1.65 20.31 1.40
C ASN A 361 1.59 19.80 2.84
N GLY A 362 2.67 19.18 3.34
CA GLY A 362 2.77 18.72 4.73
C GLY A 362 1.98 17.46 5.05
N TYR A 363 1.44 16.77 4.04
CA TYR A 363 0.88 15.42 4.16
C TYR A 363 2.02 14.40 4.22
N THR A 364 1.82 13.34 4.99
CA THR A 364 2.68 12.17 4.94
C THR A 364 2.25 11.24 3.79
N SER A 365 3.11 10.31 3.41
CA SER A 365 2.81 9.28 2.42
C SER A 365 3.18 7.90 2.94
N VAL A 366 2.36 6.91 2.62
CA VAL A 366 2.58 5.50 2.96
C VAL A 366 2.67 4.72 1.66
N MET A 367 3.83 4.18 1.32
CA MET A 367 3.95 3.28 0.17
C MET A 367 3.27 1.95 0.49
N SER A 368 2.40 1.47 -0.41
CA SER A 368 1.54 0.33 -0.11
C SER A 368 1.58 -0.76 -1.17
N HIS A 369 1.44 -2.00 -0.70
CA HIS A 369 1.14 -3.18 -1.49
C HIS A 369 -0.35 -3.21 -1.91
N ARG A 370 -0.73 -4.30 -2.60
CA ARG A 370 -2.12 -4.70 -2.81
C ARG A 370 -2.36 -6.10 -2.22
N SER A 371 -3.63 -6.50 -2.12
CA SER A 371 -3.99 -7.84 -1.64
C SER A 371 -3.47 -8.95 -2.55
N GLY A 372 -3.45 -8.75 -3.88
CA GLY A 372 -2.78 -9.61 -4.84
C GLY A 372 -1.40 -9.07 -5.19
N GLU A 373 -0.36 -9.65 -4.63
CA GLU A 373 1.04 -9.29 -4.88
C GLU A 373 1.77 -10.35 -5.71
N THR A 374 2.97 -10.00 -6.11
CA THR A 374 3.92 -10.91 -6.73
C THR A 374 5.24 -10.86 -5.94
N GLU A 375 6.28 -11.55 -6.39
CA GLU A 375 7.63 -11.42 -5.84
C GLU A 375 8.33 -10.10 -6.20
N ASP A 376 7.72 -9.25 -7.03
CA ASP A 376 8.25 -7.93 -7.39
C ASP A 376 8.40 -7.04 -6.14
N VAL A 377 9.55 -6.37 -6.03
CA VAL A 377 9.93 -5.59 -4.84
C VAL A 377 9.95 -4.08 -5.08
N THR A 378 9.48 -3.62 -6.22
CA THR A 378 9.55 -2.21 -6.66
C THR A 378 9.06 -1.24 -5.59
N ILE A 379 7.97 -1.56 -4.87
CA ILE A 379 7.43 -0.65 -3.84
C ILE A 379 8.40 -0.45 -2.66
N ALA A 380 9.29 -1.39 -2.37
CA ALA A 380 10.34 -1.21 -1.36
C ALA A 380 11.37 -0.18 -1.83
N ASP A 381 11.81 -0.27 -3.09
CA ASP A 381 12.70 0.73 -3.69
C ASP A 381 12.02 2.11 -3.75
N LEU A 382 10.74 2.18 -4.14
CA LEU A 382 9.98 3.44 -4.20
C LEU A 382 9.79 4.09 -2.83
N ALA A 383 9.57 3.31 -1.77
CA ALA A 383 9.44 3.84 -0.42
C ALA A 383 10.69 4.60 0.02
N VAL A 384 11.89 4.09 -0.35
CA VAL A 384 13.17 4.75 -0.07
C VAL A 384 13.45 5.87 -1.09
N ALA A 385 13.22 5.62 -2.37
CA ALA A 385 13.43 6.61 -3.44
C ALA A 385 12.71 7.93 -3.17
N LEU A 386 11.44 7.83 -2.75
CA LEU A 386 10.58 8.99 -2.52
C LEU A 386 10.59 9.46 -1.06
N ASN A 387 11.45 8.88 -0.22
CA ASN A 387 11.52 9.18 1.22
C ASN A 387 10.13 9.20 1.88
N CYS A 388 9.28 8.22 1.56
CA CYS A 388 7.90 8.14 2.08
C CYS A 388 7.86 8.03 3.62
N GLY A 389 8.90 7.45 4.20
CA GLY A 389 9.03 7.26 5.65
C GLY A 389 8.16 6.14 6.22
N GLN A 390 7.26 5.55 5.43
CA GLN A 390 6.38 4.47 5.84
C GLN A 390 6.13 3.52 4.67
N ILE A 391 5.96 2.23 5.01
CA ILE A 391 5.55 1.19 4.05
C ILE A 391 4.51 0.26 4.68
N LYS A 392 3.41 0.04 3.98
CA LYS A 392 2.36 -0.92 4.30
C LYS A 392 2.48 -2.08 3.30
N THR A 393 3.08 -3.21 3.72
CA THR A 393 3.34 -4.32 2.80
C THR A 393 3.07 -5.69 3.43
N GLY A 394 2.02 -5.74 4.28
CA GLY A 394 1.53 -6.97 4.91
C GLY A 394 2.31 -7.36 6.15
N SER A 395 2.19 -8.62 6.54
CA SER A 395 2.72 -9.18 7.78
C SER A 395 4.11 -9.79 7.62
N ALA A 396 4.61 -10.39 8.71
CA ALA A 396 5.86 -11.15 8.75
C ALA A 396 5.69 -12.59 8.23
N SER A 397 4.80 -12.81 7.27
CA SER A 397 4.57 -14.12 6.63
C SER A 397 4.12 -13.93 5.18
N ARG A 398 4.18 -14.99 4.38
CA ARG A 398 4.00 -15.06 2.93
C ARG A 398 5.16 -14.37 2.17
N SER A 399 5.76 -15.10 1.22
CA SER A 399 6.99 -14.66 0.52
C SER A 399 6.80 -13.40 -0.32
N ASP A 400 5.60 -13.19 -0.85
CA ASP A 400 5.21 -11.98 -1.58
C ASP A 400 5.28 -10.71 -0.71
N ARG A 401 5.09 -10.82 0.60
CA ARG A 401 5.24 -9.72 1.59
C ARG A 401 6.69 -9.61 2.06
N ILE A 402 7.26 -10.74 2.48
CA ILE A 402 8.64 -10.81 2.99
C ILE A 402 9.66 -10.34 1.94
N ALA A 403 9.41 -10.55 0.65
CA ALA A 403 10.28 -10.07 -0.42
C ALA A 403 10.56 -8.56 -0.33
N LYS A 404 9.54 -7.75 -0.02
CA LYS A 404 9.66 -6.29 0.14
C LYS A 404 10.48 -5.93 1.38
N TYR A 405 10.24 -6.61 2.50
CA TYR A 405 11.05 -6.42 3.73
C TYR A 405 12.51 -6.82 3.51
N ASN A 406 12.76 -7.93 2.84
CA ASN A 406 14.11 -8.37 2.50
C ASN A 406 14.81 -7.37 1.57
N GLN A 407 14.09 -6.74 0.65
CA GLN A 407 14.66 -5.69 -0.21
C GLN A 407 15.06 -4.46 0.60
N LEU A 408 14.24 -4.04 1.56
CA LEU A 408 14.58 -2.92 2.47
C LEU A 408 15.80 -3.22 3.35
N LEU A 409 15.98 -4.49 3.78
CA LEU A 409 17.21 -4.90 4.50
C LEU A 409 18.45 -4.76 3.60
N ARG A 410 18.36 -5.16 2.31
CA ARG A 410 19.47 -4.99 1.35
C ARG A 410 19.78 -3.50 1.12
N ILE A 411 18.75 -2.67 0.99
CA ILE A 411 18.91 -1.22 0.83
C ILE A 411 19.56 -0.60 2.08
N GLU A 412 19.15 -1.01 3.28
CA GLU A 412 19.75 -0.54 4.54
C GLU A 412 21.24 -0.91 4.59
N GLU A 413 21.60 -2.15 4.24
CA GLU A 413 23.00 -2.62 4.17
C GLU A 413 23.80 -1.83 3.14
N GLU A 414 23.26 -1.60 1.94
CA GLU A 414 23.93 -0.84 0.87
C GLU A 414 24.14 0.63 1.26
N LEU A 415 23.19 1.26 1.91
CA LEU A 415 23.30 2.63 2.41
C LEU A 415 24.31 2.75 3.57
N GLY A 416 24.47 1.71 4.37
CA GLY A 416 25.40 1.67 5.49
C GLY A 416 25.21 2.86 6.44
N ALA A 417 26.26 3.62 6.69
CA ALA A 417 26.22 4.78 7.60
C ALA A 417 25.35 5.95 7.11
N SER A 418 24.95 5.96 5.84
CA SER A 418 24.04 6.98 5.29
C SER A 418 22.56 6.62 5.42
N ALA A 419 22.26 5.38 5.84
CA ALA A 419 20.88 4.96 6.10
C ALA A 419 20.26 5.78 7.25
N ARG A 420 19.10 6.34 6.99
CA ARG A 420 18.31 7.05 7.98
C ARG A 420 16.99 6.31 8.19
N PHE A 421 16.78 5.80 9.38
CA PHE A 421 15.46 5.28 9.77
C PHE A 421 14.63 6.39 10.39
N ILE A 422 13.44 6.67 9.85
CA ILE A 422 12.61 7.78 10.33
C ILE A 422 12.19 7.58 11.79
N GLY A 423 11.80 6.37 12.19
CA GLY A 423 11.57 5.92 13.56
C GLY A 423 10.96 6.98 14.45
N LYS A 424 11.73 7.42 15.46
CA LYS A 424 11.30 8.41 16.48
C LYS A 424 11.04 9.82 15.93
N ASP A 425 11.48 10.12 14.72
CA ASP A 425 11.23 11.40 14.04
C ASP A 425 9.86 11.42 13.34
N PHE A 426 9.10 10.33 13.42
CA PHE A 426 7.77 10.28 12.81
C PHE A 426 6.83 11.33 13.37
N LYS A 427 6.19 12.09 12.48
CA LYS A 427 5.43 13.33 12.79
C LYS A 427 4.39 13.17 13.89
N TYR A 428 3.78 12.00 14.04
CA TYR A 428 2.67 11.75 14.96
C TYR A 428 3.08 11.05 16.26
N LEU A 429 4.38 10.81 16.47
CA LEU A 429 4.85 10.33 17.78
C LEU A 429 4.82 11.45 18.82
N ASN A 430 4.48 11.08 20.06
CA ASN A 430 4.53 11.96 21.24
C ASN A 430 3.64 13.23 21.16
N LYS A 431 2.57 13.19 20.35
CA LYS A 431 1.59 14.29 20.23
C LYS A 431 0.35 14.11 21.12
N LYS A 432 0.41 13.20 22.08
CA LYS A 432 -0.69 12.95 23.05
C LYS A 432 -0.78 14.03 24.12
#